data_6543d3268af0452d19509ef935b0009a
#
_entry.id   6543d3268af0452d19509ef935b0009a
#
_cell.length_a   1.000
_cell.length_b   1.000
_cell.length_c   1.000
_cell.angle_alpha   90.00
_cell.angle_beta   90.00
_cell.angle_gamma   90.00
#
_symmetry.space_group_name_H-M   'P 1'
#
loop_
_entity.id
_entity.type
_entity.pdbx_description
1 polymer ?
#
loop_
_entity_poly.entity_id
_entity_poly.type
_entity_poly.pdbx_seq_one_letter_code
_entity_poly.pdbx_strand_id
1 'polypeptide(L)'
;MRFSLGNKYFRWYRNEFAEAITSSGQLATRWIERAINGYLNKLLKTEDFDYVIACDTDSVYITLEKLVDQVFEDQTDTAKIVKFLDQVAVQKLSPFIDKSFDDLCKQINGYEQAMSMKRECIANKGIWTAKKHYILNVNNNEGVAFDPPKLKMMGIEAIRTSTPQVCRDGIKHALGLIMNKEEKDLQDYITQFKQEYNRMSFEQVASPRSVSDLDKYADAASIFKKGTPINAKGSLIYNHHLKRLKLGNKYEAIAPGQKIKYAYCIVPNPFQCTVIACPGELPKEFDMDRFIDREKQFDKAFIEPIKNIVKCIGWEVEKRATLDSFFS
;
A
#
# COMPACT_ATOMS: atom_id res chain seq x y z
N MET A 1 7.86 20.72 -10.00
CA MET A 1 9.08 21.58 -10.10
C MET A 1 10.36 20.84 -9.69
N ARG A 2 10.45 20.13 -8.54
CA ARG A 2 11.66 19.39 -8.07
C ARG A 2 12.22 18.41 -9.11
N PHE A 3 11.38 17.57 -9.72
CA PHE A 3 11.82 16.57 -10.71
C PHE A 3 12.40 17.22 -11.98
N SER A 4 11.86 18.35 -12.39
CA SER A 4 12.35 19.06 -13.58
C SER A 4 13.73 19.66 -13.32
N LEU A 5 13.92 20.36 -12.20
CA LEU A 5 15.18 21.01 -11.86
C LEU A 5 16.32 20.02 -11.59
N GLY A 6 16.03 18.82 -11.08
CA GLY A 6 16.99 17.75 -10.84
C GLY A 6 17.26 16.86 -12.06
N ASN A 7 16.60 17.09 -13.20
CA ASN A 7 16.79 16.33 -14.41
C ASN A 7 17.81 17.00 -15.33
N LYS A 8 18.96 16.37 -15.57
CA LYS A 8 20.07 16.91 -16.39
C LYS A 8 19.69 17.29 -17.84
N TYR A 9 18.57 16.78 -18.35
CA TYR A 9 18.04 17.12 -19.68
C TYR A 9 17.04 18.29 -19.67
N PHE A 10 16.74 18.84 -18.48
CA PHE A 10 15.85 19.99 -18.37
C PHE A 10 16.60 21.30 -18.64
N ARG A 11 16.01 22.22 -19.41
CA ARG A 11 16.65 23.49 -19.83
C ARG A 11 17.23 24.30 -18.67
N TRP A 12 16.56 24.31 -17.50
CA TRP A 12 16.99 25.03 -16.30
C TRP A 12 17.47 24.06 -15.22
N TYR A 13 18.15 22.98 -15.62
CA TYR A 13 18.76 22.07 -14.68
C TYR A 13 19.71 22.77 -13.72
N ARG A 14 19.43 22.63 -12.43
CA ARG A 14 20.27 23.09 -11.32
C ARG A 14 20.05 22.17 -10.14
N ASN A 15 21.04 21.36 -9.84
CA ASN A 15 20.93 20.38 -8.76
C ASN A 15 20.79 21.06 -7.40
N GLU A 16 21.51 22.17 -7.19
CA GLU A 16 21.48 22.98 -5.98
C GLU A 16 20.08 23.53 -5.69
N PHE A 17 19.34 23.93 -6.72
CA PHE A 17 17.95 24.39 -6.54
C PHE A 17 17.00 23.23 -6.20
N ALA A 18 17.20 22.05 -6.80
CA ALA A 18 16.43 20.87 -6.46
C ALA A 18 16.69 20.41 -5.02
N GLU A 19 17.92 20.52 -4.56
CA GLU A 19 18.33 20.23 -3.19
C GLU A 19 17.77 21.27 -2.22
N ALA A 20 17.87 22.57 -2.53
CA ALA A 20 17.31 23.65 -1.71
C ALA A 20 15.80 23.49 -1.49
N ILE A 21 15.02 23.19 -2.54
CA ILE A 21 13.58 22.92 -2.41
C ILE A 21 13.31 21.74 -1.47
N THR A 22 14.13 20.70 -1.56
CA THR A 22 13.97 19.51 -0.71
C THR A 22 14.30 19.82 0.75
N SER A 23 15.42 20.49 0.99
CA SER A 23 15.90 20.83 2.33
C SER A 23 14.97 21.83 3.02
N SER A 24 14.46 22.83 2.28
CA SER A 24 13.47 23.78 2.79
C SER A 24 12.17 23.08 3.17
N GLY A 25 11.68 22.12 2.36
CA GLY A 25 10.50 21.34 2.70
C GLY A 25 10.70 20.49 3.96
N GLN A 26 11.87 19.86 4.11
CA GLN A 26 12.21 19.11 5.32
C GLN A 26 12.29 20.01 6.57
N LEU A 27 12.89 21.19 6.42
CA LEU A 27 12.98 22.17 7.51
C LEU A 27 11.57 22.60 7.95
N ALA A 28 10.72 22.97 6.99
CA ALA A 28 9.36 23.41 7.27
C ALA A 28 8.52 22.34 7.97
N THR A 29 8.60 21.08 7.51
CA THR A 29 7.87 19.96 8.10
C THR A 29 8.33 19.69 9.54
N ARG A 30 9.65 19.66 9.79
CA ARG A 30 10.21 19.48 11.14
C ARG A 30 9.90 20.66 12.08
N TRP A 31 9.85 21.87 11.53
CA TRP A 31 9.46 23.05 12.29
C TRP A 31 8.02 22.93 12.80
N ILE A 32 7.09 22.61 11.89
CA ILE A 32 5.68 22.45 12.24
C ILE A 32 5.44 21.26 13.17
N GLU A 33 6.12 20.12 12.98
CA GLU A 33 6.08 18.98 13.90
C GLU A 33 6.37 19.41 15.33
N ARG A 34 7.49 20.11 15.56
CA ARG A 34 7.87 20.61 16.89
C ARG A 34 6.87 21.64 17.42
N ALA A 35 6.45 22.57 16.58
CA ALA A 35 5.52 23.62 16.98
C ALA A 35 4.16 23.03 17.39
N ILE A 36 3.61 22.09 16.64
CA ILE A 36 2.33 21.42 16.95
C ILE A 36 2.44 20.60 18.24
N ASN A 37 3.50 19.82 18.41
CA ASN A 37 3.73 19.05 19.64
C ASN A 37 3.80 19.97 20.86
N GLY A 38 4.57 21.04 20.80
CA GLY A 38 4.65 22.04 21.87
C GLY A 38 3.31 22.74 22.18
N TYR A 39 2.56 23.09 21.12
CA TYR A 39 1.24 23.72 21.27
C TYR A 39 0.22 22.80 21.93
N LEU A 40 0.12 21.56 21.44
CA LEU A 40 -0.86 20.58 21.95
C LEU A 40 -0.51 20.11 23.37
N ASN A 41 0.78 19.90 23.68
CA ASN A 41 1.21 19.58 25.04
C ASN A 41 0.80 20.68 26.03
N LYS A 42 1.00 21.96 25.67
CA LYS A 42 0.58 23.08 26.50
C LYS A 42 -0.94 23.18 26.61
N LEU A 43 -1.67 22.97 25.50
CA LEU A 43 -3.14 23.09 25.49
C LEU A 43 -3.81 22.01 26.31
N LEU A 44 -3.35 20.75 26.17
CA LEU A 44 -3.94 19.57 26.79
C LEU A 44 -3.29 19.19 28.12
N LYS A 45 -2.32 20.02 28.57
CA LYS A 45 -1.58 19.82 29.85
C LYS A 45 -0.93 18.44 29.93
N THR A 46 -0.28 18.03 28.83
CA THR A 46 0.51 16.81 28.75
C THR A 46 2.00 17.14 28.71
N GLU A 47 2.86 16.21 29.13
CA GLU A 47 4.30 16.36 29.11
C GLU A 47 4.90 15.45 28.05
N ASP A 48 5.66 16.02 27.10
CA ASP A 48 6.41 15.33 26.04
C ASP A 48 5.63 14.27 25.26
N PHE A 49 4.30 14.45 25.12
CA PHE A 49 3.50 13.57 24.31
C PHE A 49 3.67 13.91 22.82
N ASP A 50 3.95 12.90 22.00
CA ASP A 50 4.11 13.08 20.56
C ASP A 50 2.75 13.01 19.86
N TYR A 51 2.19 14.18 19.57
CA TYR A 51 0.93 14.30 18.81
C TYR A 51 1.11 14.13 17.31
N VAL A 52 2.31 14.40 16.79
CA VAL A 52 2.59 14.23 15.35
C VAL A 52 3.13 12.84 15.10
N ILE A 53 2.23 11.91 14.79
CA ILE A 53 2.53 10.49 14.65
C ILE A 53 3.23 10.11 13.34
N ALA A 54 3.13 10.95 12.31
CA ALA A 54 3.82 10.75 11.03
C ALA A 54 3.91 12.03 10.23
N CYS A 55 4.95 12.12 9.38
CA CYS A 55 5.13 13.18 8.39
C CYS A 55 5.42 12.57 7.01
N ASP A 56 4.85 13.12 5.95
CA ASP A 56 5.19 12.76 4.58
C ASP A 56 5.33 13.99 3.69
N THR A 57 6.57 14.31 3.34
CA THR A 57 6.98 15.38 2.40
C THR A 57 6.46 16.76 2.80
N ASP A 58 5.19 17.03 2.68
CA ASP A 58 4.48 18.29 2.88
C ASP A 58 3.21 18.14 3.75
N SER A 59 3.05 17.01 4.40
CA SER A 59 1.92 16.72 5.29
C SER A 59 2.36 16.22 6.65
N VAL A 60 1.54 16.51 7.67
CA VAL A 60 1.69 16.00 9.03
C VAL A 60 0.41 15.28 9.45
N TYR A 61 0.57 14.17 10.16
CA TYR A 61 -0.52 13.37 10.71
C TYR A 61 -0.53 13.55 12.22
N ILE A 62 -1.65 14.02 12.75
CA ILE A 62 -1.78 14.42 14.14
C ILE A 62 -2.82 13.52 14.81
N THR A 63 -2.47 12.93 15.97
CA THR A 63 -3.47 12.31 16.84
C THR A 63 -4.11 13.35 17.74
N LEU A 64 -5.43 13.37 17.80
CA LEU A 64 -6.22 14.22 18.67
C LEU A 64 -7.07 13.39 19.65
N GLU A 65 -6.69 12.12 19.86
CA GLU A 65 -7.37 11.20 20.78
C GLU A 65 -7.54 11.82 22.16
N LYS A 66 -6.47 12.31 22.78
CA LYS A 66 -6.53 12.95 24.11
C LYS A 66 -7.44 14.18 24.17
N LEU A 67 -7.57 14.92 23.05
CA LEU A 67 -8.51 16.03 22.98
C LEU A 67 -9.96 15.52 22.94
N VAL A 68 -10.21 14.47 22.17
CA VAL A 68 -11.53 13.83 22.07
C VAL A 68 -11.94 13.26 23.43
N ASP A 69 -11.03 12.54 24.12
CA ASP A 69 -11.27 11.97 25.45
C ASP A 69 -11.61 13.02 26.50
N GLN A 70 -11.01 14.21 26.42
CA GLN A 70 -11.28 15.31 27.35
C GLN A 70 -12.63 16.02 27.10
N VAL A 71 -13.14 15.98 25.87
CA VAL A 71 -14.33 16.72 25.46
C VAL A 71 -15.58 15.85 25.38
N PHE A 72 -15.42 14.58 25.04
CA PHE A 72 -16.51 13.64 24.85
C PHE A 72 -16.41 12.49 25.86
N GLU A 73 -17.38 12.39 26.76
CA GLU A 73 -17.50 11.27 27.71
C GLU A 73 -17.89 9.96 26.98
N ASP A 74 -18.68 10.10 25.90
CA ASP A 74 -19.10 9.00 25.05
C ASP A 74 -18.67 9.27 23.60
N GLN A 75 -17.84 8.36 23.06
CA GLN A 75 -17.25 8.46 21.71
C GLN A 75 -18.13 7.80 20.64
N THR A 76 -19.38 7.46 20.91
CA THR A 76 -20.27 6.76 19.96
C THR A 76 -20.72 7.65 18.81
N ASP A 77 -20.87 8.97 19.01
CA ASP A 77 -21.29 9.91 17.97
C ASP A 77 -20.11 10.42 17.13
N THR A 78 -19.66 9.60 16.22
CA THR A 78 -18.55 9.93 15.29
C THR A 78 -18.82 11.22 14.51
N ALA A 79 -20.07 11.50 14.11
CA ALA A 79 -20.38 12.69 13.32
C ALA A 79 -20.15 14.00 14.10
N LYS A 80 -20.52 14.03 15.38
CA LYS A 80 -20.24 15.17 16.27
C LYS A 80 -18.75 15.35 16.51
N ILE A 81 -18.01 14.25 16.75
CA ILE A 81 -16.56 14.27 16.93
C ILE A 81 -15.87 14.85 15.69
N VAL A 82 -16.22 14.35 14.50
CA VAL A 82 -15.65 14.83 13.22
C VAL A 82 -15.92 16.31 13.02
N LYS A 83 -17.15 16.77 13.27
CA LYS A 83 -17.52 18.20 13.16
C LYS A 83 -16.73 19.06 14.15
N PHE A 84 -16.58 18.60 15.37
CA PHE A 84 -15.78 19.28 16.40
C PHE A 84 -14.30 19.38 15.99
N LEU A 85 -13.69 18.27 15.53
CA LEU A 85 -12.31 18.25 15.06
C LEU A 85 -12.09 19.13 13.83
N ASP A 86 -13.06 19.20 12.93
CA ASP A 86 -13.02 20.13 11.79
C ASP A 86 -12.99 21.59 12.26
N GLN A 87 -13.82 21.94 13.23
CA GLN A 87 -13.82 23.28 13.82
C GLN A 87 -12.50 23.60 14.53
N VAL A 88 -11.95 22.65 15.29
CA VAL A 88 -10.64 22.80 15.97
C VAL A 88 -9.53 23.01 14.93
N ALA A 89 -9.54 22.23 13.86
CA ALA A 89 -8.56 22.36 12.77
C ALA A 89 -8.59 23.75 12.14
N VAL A 90 -9.79 24.23 11.77
CA VAL A 90 -9.97 25.52 11.11
C VAL A 90 -9.74 26.70 12.04
N GLN A 91 -10.27 26.65 13.28
CA GLN A 91 -10.28 27.81 14.17
C GLN A 91 -9.05 27.92 15.09
N LYS A 92 -8.34 26.80 15.31
CA LYS A 92 -7.20 26.76 16.25
C LYS A 92 -5.91 26.34 15.56
N LEU A 93 -5.90 25.17 14.87
CA LEU A 93 -4.68 24.63 14.30
C LEU A 93 -4.20 25.41 13.08
N SER A 94 -5.08 25.75 12.14
CA SER A 94 -4.68 26.49 10.92
C SER A 94 -4.07 27.86 11.26
N PRO A 95 -4.71 28.74 12.07
CA PRO A 95 -4.10 30.02 12.45
C PRO A 95 -2.78 29.86 13.22
N PHE A 96 -2.66 28.81 14.06
CA PHE A 96 -1.42 28.52 14.77
C PHE A 96 -0.30 28.12 13.79
N ILE A 97 -0.62 27.26 12.80
CA ILE A 97 0.34 26.82 11.77
C ILE A 97 0.80 28.00 10.92
N ASP A 98 -0.11 28.86 10.48
CA ASP A 98 0.21 30.06 9.68
C ASP A 98 1.16 30.98 10.47
N LYS A 99 0.85 31.26 11.75
CA LYS A 99 1.73 32.03 12.63
C LYS A 99 3.10 31.35 12.81
N SER A 100 3.13 30.05 12.93
CA SER A 100 4.37 29.29 13.07
C SER A 100 5.25 29.39 11.81
N PHE A 101 4.65 29.41 10.63
CA PHE A 101 5.37 29.67 9.36
C PHE A 101 5.86 31.11 9.25
N ASP A 102 5.10 32.10 9.75
CA ASP A 102 5.58 33.48 9.84
C ASP A 102 6.82 33.58 10.74
N ASP A 103 6.83 32.88 11.86
CA ASP A 103 7.97 32.84 12.77
C ASP A 103 9.18 32.15 12.15
N LEU A 104 8.97 31.03 11.42
CA LEU A 104 10.02 30.38 10.63
C LEU A 104 10.60 31.32 9.57
N CYS A 105 9.73 32.00 8.81
CA CYS A 105 10.15 32.95 7.78
C CYS A 105 11.05 34.06 8.34
N LYS A 106 10.68 34.63 9.48
CA LYS A 106 11.49 35.64 10.18
C LYS A 106 12.84 35.07 10.64
N GLN A 107 12.84 33.85 11.20
CA GLN A 107 14.05 33.22 11.71
C GLN A 107 15.06 32.90 10.63
N ILE A 108 14.62 32.51 9.42
CA ILE A 108 15.49 32.21 8.28
C ILE A 108 15.77 33.44 7.39
N ASN A 109 15.32 34.64 7.82
CA ASN A 109 15.44 35.86 7.04
C ASN A 109 14.76 35.74 5.65
N GLY A 110 13.63 35.04 5.58
CA GLY A 110 12.86 34.84 4.34
C GLY A 110 12.29 36.16 3.83
N TYR A 111 12.26 36.34 2.50
CA TYR A 111 11.71 37.52 1.85
C TYR A 111 10.20 37.67 2.07
N GLU A 112 9.47 36.54 1.93
CA GLU A 112 8.01 36.48 2.04
C GLU A 112 7.60 35.10 2.56
N GLN A 113 6.57 35.06 3.42
CA GLN A 113 5.95 33.83 3.88
C GLN A 113 4.87 33.42 2.88
N ALA A 114 5.10 32.29 2.14
CA ALA A 114 4.19 31.74 1.16
C ALA A 114 3.73 30.31 1.48
N MET A 115 4.08 29.78 2.65
CA MET A 115 3.73 28.40 3.03
C MET A 115 2.40 28.36 3.76
N SER A 116 1.58 27.38 3.44
CA SER A 116 0.32 27.11 4.14
C SER A 116 0.09 25.61 4.27
N MET A 117 -0.53 25.17 5.35
CA MET A 117 -1.08 23.82 5.50
C MET A 117 -2.56 23.91 5.81
N LYS A 118 -3.34 23.09 5.12
CA LYS A 118 -4.79 22.99 5.33
C LYS A 118 -5.14 21.59 5.80
N ARG A 119 -6.23 21.48 6.56
CA ARG A 119 -6.77 20.18 6.94
C ARG A 119 -7.27 19.44 5.68
N GLU A 120 -6.64 18.31 5.37
CA GLU A 120 -7.03 17.46 4.24
C GLU A 120 -8.08 16.45 4.67
N CYS A 121 -7.80 15.61 5.65
CA CYS A 121 -8.75 14.59 6.08
C CYS A 121 -8.84 14.47 7.61
N ILE A 122 -9.98 13.94 8.08
CA ILE A 122 -10.21 13.46 9.44
C ILE A 122 -10.54 11.98 9.34
N ALA A 123 -9.78 11.16 10.06
CA ALA A 123 -9.94 9.72 10.10
C ALA A 123 -10.10 9.26 11.56
N ASN A 124 -10.97 8.29 11.81
CA ASN A 124 -11.14 7.71 13.14
C ASN A 124 -10.08 6.66 13.47
N LYS A 125 -9.45 6.05 12.46
CA LYS A 125 -8.37 5.07 12.62
C LYS A 125 -7.32 5.24 11.53
N GLY A 126 -6.06 4.94 11.85
CA GLY A 126 -4.95 4.90 10.91
C GLY A 126 -3.93 3.84 11.28
N ILE A 127 -3.36 3.17 10.29
CA ILE A 127 -2.29 2.19 10.44
C ILE A 127 -1.15 2.56 9.50
N TRP A 128 0.05 2.73 10.04
CA TRP A 128 1.29 2.97 9.28
C TRP A 128 2.17 1.72 9.36
N THR A 129 2.38 1.06 8.24
CA THR A 129 3.22 -0.15 8.16
C THR A 129 4.67 0.15 7.84
N ALA A 130 4.92 1.24 7.14
CA ALA A 130 6.25 1.74 6.80
C ALA A 130 6.15 3.18 6.26
N LYS A 131 7.31 3.79 5.99
CA LYS A 131 7.37 5.09 5.30
C LYS A 131 6.62 5.02 3.97
N LYS A 132 5.65 5.92 3.76
CA LYS A 132 4.77 5.97 2.57
C LYS A 132 3.86 4.73 2.40
N HIS A 133 3.63 3.98 3.45
CA HIS A 133 2.71 2.84 3.48
C HIS A 133 1.76 3.01 4.65
N TYR A 134 0.54 3.45 4.37
CA TYR A 134 -0.47 3.69 5.40
C TYR A 134 -1.90 3.44 4.90
N ILE A 135 -2.79 3.26 5.85
CA ILE A 135 -4.21 3.06 5.64
C ILE A 135 -4.95 3.95 6.63
N LEU A 136 -5.88 4.77 6.15
CA LEU A 136 -6.73 5.63 6.97
C LEU A 136 -8.19 5.28 6.73
N ASN A 137 -8.99 5.25 7.79
CA ASN A 137 -10.43 5.12 7.73
C ASN A 137 -11.05 6.54 7.82
N VAL A 138 -11.24 7.17 6.65
CA VAL A 138 -11.53 8.60 6.52
C VAL A 138 -13.03 8.87 6.66
N ASN A 139 -13.37 9.71 7.62
CA ASN A 139 -14.74 10.19 7.88
C ASN A 139 -15.03 11.53 7.19
N ASN A 140 -14.01 12.35 6.96
CA ASN A 140 -14.14 13.63 6.25
C ASN A 140 -12.91 13.89 5.40
N ASN A 141 -13.08 14.29 4.16
CA ASN A 141 -12.00 14.72 3.28
C ASN A 141 -12.35 16.07 2.67
N GLU A 142 -11.55 17.10 2.95
CA GLU A 142 -11.72 18.46 2.44
C GLU A 142 -13.14 19.03 2.61
N GLY A 143 -13.80 18.73 3.75
CA GLY A 143 -15.17 19.17 4.05
C GLY A 143 -16.27 18.20 3.60
N VAL A 144 -15.95 17.17 2.80
CA VAL A 144 -16.91 16.14 2.41
C VAL A 144 -16.93 15.02 3.45
N ALA A 145 -18.06 14.84 4.10
CA ALA A 145 -18.28 13.75 5.07
C ALA A 145 -18.54 12.42 4.35
N PHE A 146 -18.03 11.33 4.92
CA PHE A 146 -18.28 9.96 4.47
C PHE A 146 -18.97 9.15 5.59
N ASP A 147 -20.10 8.56 5.27
CA ASP A 147 -20.82 7.60 6.09
C ASP A 147 -21.33 6.46 5.18
N PRO A 148 -20.81 5.26 5.26
CA PRO A 148 -19.68 4.84 6.11
C PRO A 148 -18.33 5.46 5.70
N PRO A 149 -17.31 5.45 6.61
CA PRO A 149 -15.97 5.94 6.33
C PRO A 149 -15.34 5.29 5.10
N LYS A 150 -14.51 6.04 4.37
CA LYS A 150 -13.79 5.54 3.18
C LYS A 150 -12.33 5.24 3.49
N LEU A 151 -11.83 4.11 2.97
CA LEU A 151 -10.43 3.77 3.08
C LEU A 151 -9.57 4.63 2.13
N LYS A 152 -8.61 5.37 2.70
CA LYS A 152 -7.52 6.04 1.98
C LYS A 152 -6.24 5.22 2.19
N MET A 153 -5.63 4.76 1.10
CA MET A 153 -4.47 3.86 1.14
C MET A 153 -3.31 4.44 0.35
N MET A 154 -2.09 4.29 0.88
CA MET A 154 -0.85 4.64 0.20
C MET A 154 0.13 3.47 0.27
N GLY A 155 0.72 3.10 -0.88
CA GLY A 155 1.76 2.07 -0.96
C GLY A 155 1.32 0.63 -0.68
N ILE A 156 0.05 0.38 -0.41
CA ILE A 156 -0.52 -0.93 -0.06
C ILE A 156 -0.78 -1.77 -1.33
N GLU A 157 -0.65 -3.08 -1.22
CA GLU A 157 -0.84 -4.04 -2.32
C GLU A 157 -2.25 -3.99 -2.93
N ALA A 158 -3.25 -3.56 -2.17
CA ALA A 158 -4.63 -3.38 -2.63
C ALA A 158 -4.79 -2.39 -3.81
N ILE A 159 -3.82 -1.49 -4.00
CA ILE A 159 -3.83 -0.51 -5.10
C ILE A 159 -2.77 -0.79 -6.17
N ARG A 160 -1.89 -1.78 -5.96
CA ARG A 160 -0.82 -2.11 -6.90
C ARG A 160 -1.34 -2.91 -8.08
N THR A 161 -1.05 -2.46 -9.30
CA THR A 161 -1.43 -3.16 -10.54
C THR A 161 -0.75 -4.51 -10.72
N SER A 162 0.32 -4.79 -9.98
CA SER A 162 1.03 -6.08 -9.98
C SER A 162 0.35 -7.16 -9.14
N THR A 163 -0.67 -6.81 -8.36
CA THR A 163 -1.49 -7.74 -7.58
C THR A 163 -2.70 -8.16 -8.40
N PRO A 164 -3.10 -9.45 -8.45
CA PRO A 164 -4.32 -9.89 -9.12
C PRO A 164 -5.55 -9.10 -8.65
N GLN A 165 -6.51 -8.84 -9.55
CA GLN A 165 -7.69 -8.05 -9.22
C GLN A 165 -8.46 -8.63 -8.03
N VAL A 166 -8.68 -9.95 -8.04
CA VAL A 166 -9.38 -10.66 -6.96
C VAL A 166 -8.69 -10.49 -5.60
N CYS A 167 -7.35 -10.49 -5.59
CA CYS A 167 -6.58 -10.25 -4.37
C CYS A 167 -6.66 -8.77 -3.94
N ARG A 168 -6.65 -7.81 -4.89
CA ARG A 168 -6.83 -6.38 -4.56
C ARG A 168 -8.17 -6.12 -3.90
N ASP A 169 -9.23 -6.70 -4.43
CA ASP A 169 -10.57 -6.55 -3.88
C ASP A 169 -10.70 -7.27 -2.54
N GLY A 170 -10.13 -8.48 -2.43
CA GLY A 170 -10.02 -9.20 -1.16
C GLY A 170 -9.25 -8.44 -0.09
N ILE A 171 -8.10 -7.83 -0.44
CA ILE A 171 -7.32 -7.02 0.50
C ILE A 171 -8.11 -5.79 0.94
N LYS A 172 -8.82 -5.09 0.03
CA LYS A 172 -9.67 -3.95 0.40
C LYS A 172 -10.76 -4.34 1.38
N HIS A 173 -11.40 -5.49 1.15
CA HIS A 173 -12.41 -6.01 2.06
C HIS A 173 -11.80 -6.34 3.44
N ALA A 174 -10.68 -7.07 3.46
CA ALA A 174 -9.94 -7.37 4.70
C ALA A 174 -9.55 -6.11 5.48
N LEU A 175 -9.10 -5.05 4.78
CA LEU A 175 -8.80 -3.76 5.39
C LEU A 175 -10.05 -3.10 5.99
N GLY A 176 -11.20 -3.23 5.36
CA GLY A 176 -12.48 -2.79 5.92
C GLY A 176 -12.80 -3.51 7.23
N LEU A 177 -12.55 -4.82 7.31
CA LEU A 177 -12.72 -5.60 8.54
C LEU A 177 -11.71 -5.16 9.62
N ILE A 178 -10.44 -5.01 9.29
CA ILE A 178 -9.39 -4.54 10.22
C ILE A 178 -9.76 -3.18 10.84
N MET A 179 -10.32 -2.28 10.05
CA MET A 179 -10.69 -0.95 10.53
C MET A 179 -11.96 -0.91 11.37
N ASN A 180 -12.94 -1.81 11.14
CA ASN A 180 -14.28 -1.66 11.70
C ASN A 180 -14.79 -2.88 12.47
N LYS A 181 -14.05 -4.00 12.49
CA LYS A 181 -14.45 -5.27 13.09
C LYS A 181 -13.36 -5.83 13.99
N GLU A 182 -13.54 -7.08 14.44
CA GLU A 182 -12.61 -7.78 15.30
C GLU A 182 -11.69 -8.76 14.52
N GLU A 183 -10.63 -9.23 15.15
CA GLU A 183 -9.68 -10.19 14.58
C GLU A 183 -10.35 -11.44 14.04
N LYS A 184 -11.35 -11.96 14.77
CA LYS A 184 -12.10 -13.16 14.37
C LYS A 184 -12.81 -12.98 13.02
N ASP A 185 -13.42 -11.81 12.78
CA ASP A 185 -14.12 -11.54 11.51
C ASP A 185 -13.13 -11.58 10.32
N LEU A 186 -11.92 -11.07 10.53
CA LEU A 186 -10.85 -11.14 9.52
C LEU A 186 -10.44 -12.58 9.25
N GLN A 187 -10.22 -13.39 10.30
CA GLN A 187 -9.80 -14.79 10.18
C GLN A 187 -10.86 -15.65 9.49
N ASP A 188 -12.13 -15.42 9.81
CA ASP A 188 -13.26 -16.09 9.15
C ASP A 188 -13.33 -15.73 7.67
N TYR A 189 -13.18 -14.46 7.33
CA TYR A 189 -13.11 -14.00 5.95
C TYR A 189 -11.92 -14.62 5.18
N ILE A 190 -10.72 -14.63 5.76
CA ILE A 190 -9.53 -15.25 5.14
C ILE A 190 -9.80 -16.71 4.80
N THR A 191 -10.42 -17.45 5.73
CA THR A 191 -10.76 -18.87 5.56
C THR A 191 -11.74 -19.07 4.40
N GLN A 192 -12.80 -18.27 4.34
CA GLN A 192 -13.79 -18.30 3.27
C GLN A 192 -13.16 -17.94 1.92
N PHE A 193 -12.42 -16.84 1.87
CA PHE A 193 -11.80 -16.37 0.65
C PHE A 193 -10.76 -17.35 0.08
N LYS A 194 -10.01 -18.07 0.94
CA LYS A 194 -9.10 -19.15 0.52
C LYS A 194 -9.86 -20.27 -0.21
N GLN A 195 -11.05 -20.65 0.27
CA GLN A 195 -11.87 -21.69 -0.38
C GLN A 195 -12.38 -21.23 -1.75
N GLU A 196 -12.79 -19.97 -1.88
CA GLU A 196 -13.24 -19.39 -3.15
C GLU A 196 -12.06 -19.28 -4.13
N TYR A 197 -10.91 -18.77 -3.65
CA TYR A 197 -9.69 -18.60 -4.43
C TYR A 197 -9.18 -19.90 -5.04
N ASN A 198 -9.26 -21.01 -4.32
CA ASN A 198 -8.82 -22.32 -4.79
C ASN A 198 -9.67 -22.86 -5.97
N ARG A 199 -10.84 -22.29 -6.22
CA ARG A 199 -11.72 -22.65 -7.35
C ARG A 199 -11.55 -21.72 -8.57
N MET A 200 -10.76 -20.67 -8.44
CA MET A 200 -10.56 -19.67 -9.48
C MET A 200 -9.64 -20.18 -10.60
N SER A 201 -9.83 -19.65 -11.82
CA SER A 201 -9.00 -19.95 -12.97
C SER A 201 -7.59 -19.33 -12.86
N PHE A 202 -6.66 -19.80 -13.70
CA PHE A 202 -5.32 -19.20 -13.80
C PHE A 202 -5.40 -17.67 -14.03
N GLU A 203 -6.25 -17.21 -14.95
CA GLU A 203 -6.35 -15.80 -15.34
C GLU A 203 -6.78 -14.89 -14.19
N GLN A 204 -7.54 -15.43 -13.23
CA GLN A 204 -8.02 -14.71 -12.06
C GLN A 204 -6.94 -14.62 -10.98
N VAL A 205 -6.17 -15.69 -10.75
CA VAL A 205 -5.19 -15.80 -9.66
C VAL A 205 -3.78 -15.37 -10.05
N ALA A 206 -3.44 -15.37 -11.34
CA ALA A 206 -2.11 -15.06 -11.84
C ALA A 206 -1.73 -13.58 -11.65
N SER A 207 -0.51 -13.34 -11.22
CA SER A 207 0.02 -12.01 -10.92
C SER A 207 0.46 -11.28 -12.19
N PRO A 208 -0.07 -10.08 -12.46
CA PRO A 208 0.34 -9.28 -13.63
C PRO A 208 1.74 -8.68 -13.41
N ARG A 209 2.57 -8.73 -14.44
CA ARG A 209 3.91 -8.12 -14.47
C ARG A 209 4.30 -7.74 -15.90
N SER A 210 5.17 -6.73 -16.03
CA SER A 210 5.88 -6.49 -17.28
C SER A 210 7.17 -7.31 -17.31
N VAL A 211 7.56 -7.73 -18.48
CA VAL A 211 8.80 -8.50 -18.69
C VAL A 211 9.76 -7.67 -19.54
N SER A 212 10.99 -7.47 -19.03
CA SER A 212 12.08 -6.84 -19.75
C SER A 212 13.25 -7.82 -19.91
N ASP A 213 14.12 -7.55 -20.87
CA ASP A 213 15.43 -8.18 -20.99
C ASP A 213 15.41 -9.73 -21.07
N LEU A 214 14.40 -10.34 -21.72
CA LEU A 214 14.29 -11.80 -21.84
C LEU A 214 15.57 -12.44 -22.38
N ASP A 215 16.19 -11.83 -23.39
CA ASP A 215 17.42 -12.33 -24.02
C ASP A 215 18.60 -12.39 -23.04
N LYS A 216 18.66 -11.46 -22.08
CA LYS A 216 19.68 -11.44 -21.02
C LYS A 216 19.63 -12.69 -20.14
N TYR A 217 18.42 -13.19 -19.90
CA TYR A 217 18.13 -14.33 -19.02
C TYR A 217 18.00 -15.66 -19.74
N ALA A 218 17.85 -15.65 -21.07
CA ALA A 218 17.75 -16.88 -21.87
C ALA A 218 19.04 -17.68 -21.84
N ASP A 219 18.90 -19.02 -21.83
CA ASP A 219 20.00 -19.97 -21.95
C ASP A 219 19.59 -21.13 -22.83
N ALA A 220 20.46 -21.49 -23.76
CA ALA A 220 20.17 -22.53 -24.77
C ALA A 220 20.10 -23.95 -24.15
N ALA A 221 20.87 -24.20 -23.10
CA ALA A 221 20.96 -25.52 -22.46
C ALA A 221 19.88 -25.74 -21.41
N SER A 222 19.53 -24.69 -20.63
CA SER A 222 18.66 -24.80 -19.46
C SER A 222 17.39 -23.94 -19.51
N ILE A 223 17.06 -23.38 -20.69
CA ILE A 223 15.97 -22.44 -20.97
C ILE A 223 16.24 -21.05 -20.34
N PHE A 224 16.71 -20.98 -19.12
CA PHE A 224 17.00 -19.74 -18.39
C PHE A 224 18.20 -19.89 -17.45
N LYS A 225 18.92 -18.77 -17.22
CA LYS A 225 20.09 -18.69 -16.35
C LYS A 225 19.70 -18.73 -14.87
N LYS A 226 20.63 -19.13 -13.98
CA LYS A 226 20.47 -19.03 -12.53
C LYS A 226 20.26 -17.56 -12.12
N GLY A 227 19.32 -17.30 -11.19
CA GLY A 227 18.98 -15.94 -10.74
C GLY A 227 17.99 -15.19 -11.63
N THR A 228 17.41 -15.82 -12.64
CA THR A 228 16.36 -15.22 -13.47
C THR A 228 15.15 -14.84 -12.63
N PRO A 229 14.64 -13.59 -12.75
CA PRO A 229 13.40 -13.16 -12.09
C PRO A 229 12.21 -14.06 -12.44
N ILE A 230 11.28 -14.23 -11.50
CA ILE A 230 10.18 -15.20 -11.61
C ILE A 230 9.30 -14.98 -12.85
N ASN A 231 8.98 -13.74 -13.18
CA ASN A 231 8.21 -13.36 -14.36
C ASN A 231 8.95 -13.68 -15.67
N ALA A 232 10.26 -13.36 -15.75
CA ALA A 232 11.09 -13.70 -16.89
C ALA A 232 11.27 -15.22 -17.03
N LYS A 233 11.47 -15.95 -15.91
CA LYS A 233 11.54 -17.41 -15.89
C LYS A 233 10.26 -18.03 -16.46
N GLY A 234 9.09 -17.63 -15.98
CA GLY A 234 7.81 -18.11 -16.50
C GLY A 234 7.61 -17.84 -18.00
N SER A 235 8.04 -16.64 -18.45
CA SER A 235 7.95 -16.23 -19.86
C SER A 235 8.86 -17.05 -20.78
N LEU A 236 10.09 -17.31 -20.35
CA LEU A 236 11.03 -18.14 -21.12
C LEU A 236 10.55 -19.59 -21.23
N ILE A 237 9.99 -20.15 -20.15
CA ILE A 237 9.38 -21.48 -20.14
C ILE A 237 8.18 -21.52 -21.11
N TYR A 238 7.31 -20.52 -21.06
CA TYR A 238 6.17 -20.39 -21.97
C TYR A 238 6.62 -20.39 -23.44
N ASN A 239 7.55 -19.51 -23.80
CA ASN A 239 8.06 -19.39 -25.16
C ASN A 239 8.74 -20.68 -25.64
N HIS A 240 9.50 -21.34 -24.79
CA HIS A 240 10.15 -22.62 -25.10
C HIS A 240 9.12 -23.71 -25.47
N HIS A 241 8.08 -23.86 -24.60
CA HIS A 241 7.05 -24.90 -24.83
C HIS A 241 6.11 -24.54 -25.96
N LEU A 242 5.82 -23.25 -26.20
CA LEU A 242 5.08 -22.78 -27.35
C LEU A 242 5.77 -23.22 -28.67
N LYS A 243 7.10 -23.04 -28.76
CA LYS A 243 7.92 -23.45 -29.88
C LYS A 243 7.98 -24.99 -30.01
N ARG A 244 8.22 -25.68 -28.88
CA ARG A 244 8.33 -27.16 -28.84
C ARG A 244 7.05 -27.84 -29.33
N LEU A 245 5.89 -27.31 -28.94
CA LEU A 245 4.57 -27.85 -29.32
C LEU A 245 4.04 -27.28 -30.64
N LYS A 246 4.82 -26.45 -31.34
CA LYS A 246 4.46 -25.81 -32.63
C LYS A 246 3.16 -25.01 -32.58
N LEU A 247 2.90 -24.33 -31.45
CA LEU A 247 1.68 -23.56 -31.21
C LEU A 247 1.79 -22.08 -31.57
N GLY A 248 2.89 -21.65 -32.19
CA GLY A 248 3.14 -20.23 -32.52
C GLY A 248 2.14 -19.62 -33.51
N ASN A 249 1.41 -20.45 -34.29
CA ASN A 249 0.34 -19.97 -35.16
C ASN A 249 -0.97 -19.67 -34.40
N LYS A 250 -1.12 -20.20 -33.18
CA LYS A 250 -2.34 -20.07 -32.36
C LYS A 250 -2.17 -19.09 -31.22
N TYR A 251 -0.99 -19.03 -30.63
CA TYR A 251 -0.68 -18.21 -29.50
C TYR A 251 0.56 -17.35 -29.73
N GLU A 252 0.52 -16.10 -29.24
CA GLU A 252 1.63 -15.17 -29.37
C GLU A 252 2.76 -15.50 -28.40
N ALA A 253 4.01 -15.42 -28.86
CA ALA A 253 5.18 -15.52 -27.99
C ALA A 253 5.35 -14.22 -27.18
N ILE A 254 5.80 -14.36 -25.95
CA ILE A 254 6.07 -13.22 -25.06
C ILE A 254 7.31 -12.48 -25.53
N ALA A 255 7.16 -11.18 -25.82
CA ALA A 255 8.21 -10.27 -26.21
C ALA A 255 8.70 -9.38 -25.03
N PRO A 256 9.93 -8.85 -25.09
CA PRO A 256 10.41 -7.85 -24.15
C PRO A 256 9.49 -6.62 -24.12
N GLY A 257 9.19 -6.10 -22.90
CA GLY A 257 8.28 -4.98 -22.68
C GLY A 257 6.81 -5.36 -22.53
N GLN A 258 6.44 -6.58 -22.89
CA GLN A 258 5.05 -7.04 -22.85
C GLN A 258 4.56 -7.24 -21.40
N LYS A 259 3.26 -6.97 -21.18
CA LYS A 259 2.57 -7.34 -19.93
C LYS A 259 2.16 -8.80 -19.98
N ILE A 260 2.46 -9.52 -18.93
CA ILE A 260 2.12 -10.93 -18.74
C ILE A 260 1.43 -11.17 -17.43
N LYS A 261 0.83 -12.34 -17.28
CA LYS A 261 0.40 -12.90 -16.00
C LYS A 261 1.22 -14.15 -15.70
N TYR A 262 1.64 -14.34 -14.46
CA TYR A 262 2.36 -15.54 -14.05
C TYR A 262 1.76 -16.14 -12.77
N ALA A 263 1.87 -17.45 -12.64
CA ALA A 263 1.50 -18.17 -11.44
C ALA A 263 2.54 -19.24 -11.08
N TYR A 264 2.64 -19.55 -9.80
CA TYR A 264 3.45 -20.65 -9.30
C TYR A 264 2.83 -22.00 -9.71
N CYS A 265 3.67 -23.02 -9.87
CA CYS A 265 3.24 -24.37 -10.24
C CYS A 265 3.76 -25.41 -9.26
N ILE A 266 2.94 -26.42 -9.00
CA ILE A 266 3.27 -27.63 -8.27
C ILE A 266 4.13 -28.51 -9.16
N VAL A 267 5.13 -29.16 -8.60
CA VAL A 267 5.99 -30.16 -9.27
C VAL A 267 5.76 -31.51 -8.58
N PRO A 268 5.64 -32.62 -9.36
CA PRO A 268 5.87 -32.75 -10.79
C PRO A 268 4.70 -32.25 -11.68
N ASN A 269 5.03 -31.66 -12.83
CA ASN A 269 4.06 -31.25 -13.86
C ASN A 269 4.66 -31.49 -15.26
N PRO A 270 3.89 -31.37 -16.37
CA PRO A 270 4.35 -31.67 -17.72
C PRO A 270 5.61 -30.92 -18.16
N PHE A 271 5.88 -29.74 -17.59
CA PHE A 271 7.00 -28.89 -17.94
C PHE A 271 8.13 -28.90 -16.90
N GLN A 272 7.97 -29.67 -15.82
CA GLN A 272 8.92 -29.74 -14.70
C GLN A 272 9.33 -28.34 -14.21
N CYS A 273 8.39 -27.42 -14.17
CA CYS A 273 8.62 -26.02 -13.84
C CYS A 273 7.85 -25.58 -12.58
N THR A 274 8.40 -24.61 -11.86
CA THR A 274 7.82 -24.05 -10.64
C THR A 274 7.03 -22.77 -10.89
N VAL A 275 6.97 -22.31 -12.15
CA VAL A 275 6.26 -21.10 -12.57
C VAL A 275 5.93 -21.20 -14.05
N ILE A 276 4.77 -20.70 -14.43
CA ILE A 276 4.37 -20.48 -15.82
C ILE A 276 3.85 -19.06 -15.99
N ALA A 277 4.04 -18.49 -17.18
CA ALA A 277 3.48 -17.18 -17.53
C ALA A 277 2.79 -17.25 -18.89
N CYS A 278 1.89 -16.32 -19.16
CA CYS A 278 1.31 -16.11 -20.49
C CYS A 278 0.92 -14.64 -20.70
N PRO A 279 0.79 -14.16 -21.94
CA PRO A 279 0.37 -12.79 -22.22
C PRO A 279 -1.13 -12.56 -21.98
N GLY A 280 -1.96 -13.58 -22.16
CA GLY A 280 -3.41 -13.53 -22.00
C GLY A 280 -3.94 -14.74 -21.27
N GLU A 281 -4.48 -15.69 -22.02
CA GLU A 281 -4.97 -16.97 -21.52
C GLU A 281 -3.88 -18.05 -21.59
N LEU A 282 -3.91 -18.96 -20.63
CA LEU A 282 -3.00 -20.10 -20.64
C LEU A 282 -3.41 -21.10 -21.74
N PRO A 283 -2.50 -21.49 -22.67
CA PRO A 283 -2.83 -22.45 -23.71
C PRO A 283 -3.39 -23.76 -23.13
N LYS A 284 -4.55 -24.18 -23.60
CA LYS A 284 -5.19 -25.42 -23.15
C LYS A 284 -4.32 -26.66 -23.43
N GLU A 285 -3.56 -26.62 -24.50
CA GLU A 285 -2.61 -27.66 -24.91
C GLU A 285 -1.44 -27.86 -23.97
N PHE A 286 -1.21 -26.88 -23.07
CA PHE A 286 -0.19 -26.99 -22.02
C PHE A 286 -0.64 -27.91 -20.88
N ASP A 287 -1.94 -28.05 -20.67
CA ASP A 287 -2.55 -28.81 -19.55
C ASP A 287 -1.96 -28.45 -18.19
N MET A 288 -1.67 -27.14 -17.99
CA MET A 288 -0.98 -26.64 -16.81
C MET A 288 -1.90 -26.07 -15.76
N ASP A 289 -3.18 -25.79 -16.04
CA ASP A 289 -4.09 -25.15 -15.07
C ASP A 289 -4.27 -25.95 -13.78
N ARG A 290 -4.35 -27.28 -13.88
CA ARG A 290 -4.47 -28.18 -12.71
C ARG A 290 -3.22 -28.24 -11.83
N PHE A 291 -2.08 -27.78 -12.34
CA PHE A 291 -0.80 -27.74 -11.63
C PHE A 291 -0.49 -26.35 -11.05
N ILE A 292 -1.40 -25.40 -11.13
CA ILE A 292 -1.23 -24.09 -10.49
C ILE A 292 -1.24 -24.28 -8.98
N ASP A 293 -0.16 -23.82 -8.33
CA ASP A 293 0.00 -23.81 -6.89
C ASP A 293 -0.81 -22.63 -6.30
N ARG A 294 -2.12 -22.86 -6.15
CA ARG A 294 -3.06 -21.84 -5.67
C ARG A 294 -2.81 -21.46 -4.22
N GLU A 295 -2.31 -22.38 -3.41
CA GLU A 295 -1.93 -22.08 -2.02
C GLU A 295 -0.79 -21.08 -1.97
N LYS A 296 0.32 -21.40 -2.63
CA LYS A 296 1.48 -20.51 -2.70
C LYS A 296 1.15 -19.17 -3.37
N GLN A 297 0.30 -19.19 -4.39
CA GLN A 297 -0.15 -17.98 -5.06
C GLN A 297 -0.99 -17.11 -4.13
N PHE A 298 -1.89 -17.72 -3.34
CA PHE A 298 -2.70 -17.05 -2.32
C PHE A 298 -1.83 -16.45 -1.23
N ASP A 299 -0.88 -17.21 -0.70
CA ASP A 299 0.03 -16.74 0.33
C ASP A 299 0.80 -15.51 -0.14
N LYS A 300 1.38 -15.56 -1.34
CA LYS A 300 2.18 -14.46 -1.90
C LYS A 300 1.37 -13.23 -2.27
N ALA A 301 0.17 -13.42 -2.85
CA ALA A 301 -0.62 -12.33 -3.40
C ALA A 301 -1.61 -11.71 -2.39
N PHE A 302 -2.00 -12.45 -1.34
CA PHE A 302 -3.01 -12.04 -0.39
C PHE A 302 -2.54 -12.11 1.09
N ILE A 303 -2.05 -13.27 1.55
CA ILE A 303 -1.71 -13.46 2.97
C ILE A 303 -0.52 -12.62 3.40
N GLU A 304 0.61 -12.65 2.69
CA GLU A 304 1.80 -11.86 3.04
C GLU A 304 1.51 -10.36 3.17
N PRO A 305 0.79 -9.70 2.23
CA PRO A 305 0.35 -8.33 2.39
C PRO A 305 -0.48 -8.06 3.65
N ILE A 306 -1.47 -8.91 3.93
CA ILE A 306 -2.33 -8.77 5.12
C ILE A 306 -1.52 -8.98 6.41
N LYS A 307 -0.69 -10.01 6.46
CA LYS A 307 0.16 -10.34 7.61
C LYS A 307 1.06 -9.17 8.03
N ASN A 308 1.63 -8.46 7.06
CA ASN A 308 2.44 -7.27 7.35
C ASN A 308 1.63 -6.14 7.99
N ILE A 309 0.35 -6.02 7.65
CA ILE A 309 -0.54 -4.99 8.19
C ILE A 309 -1.01 -5.37 9.59
N VAL A 310 -1.53 -6.58 9.79
CA VAL A 310 -2.09 -7.01 11.08
C VAL A 310 -1.02 -7.14 12.16
N LYS A 311 0.21 -7.41 11.78
CA LYS A 311 1.36 -7.43 12.72
C LYS A 311 1.53 -6.09 13.44
N CYS A 312 1.22 -4.96 12.79
CA CYS A 312 1.33 -3.64 13.39
C CYS A 312 0.31 -3.41 14.52
N ILE A 313 -0.79 -4.19 14.53
CA ILE A 313 -1.86 -4.10 15.53
C ILE A 313 -1.93 -5.32 16.47
N GLY A 314 -0.94 -6.22 16.36
CA GLY A 314 -0.86 -7.41 17.21
C GLY A 314 -1.84 -8.53 16.85
N TRP A 315 -2.46 -8.49 15.65
CA TRP A 315 -3.37 -9.53 15.18
C TRP A 315 -2.64 -10.60 14.38
N GLU A 316 -3.27 -11.78 14.28
CA GLU A 316 -2.80 -12.92 13.48
C GLU A 316 -3.79 -13.23 12.35
N VAL A 317 -3.26 -13.67 11.21
CA VAL A 317 -4.09 -14.06 10.04
C VAL A 317 -4.73 -15.44 10.19
N GLU A 318 -4.18 -16.27 11.04
CA GLU A 318 -4.65 -17.65 11.30
C GLU A 318 -5.17 -17.76 12.72
N LYS A 319 -6.22 -18.56 12.92
CA LYS A 319 -6.70 -18.91 14.25
C LYS A 319 -5.63 -19.71 14.98
N ARG A 320 -5.17 -19.22 16.13
CA ARG A 320 -4.32 -20.04 17.00
C ARG A 320 -5.19 -21.17 17.57
N ALA A 321 -4.70 -22.41 17.47
CA ALA A 321 -5.27 -23.50 18.23
C ALA A 321 -5.01 -23.21 19.72
N THR A 322 -6.03 -22.74 20.42
CA THR A 322 -5.98 -22.63 21.89
C THR A 322 -6.29 -23.98 22.51
N LEU A 323 -5.70 -24.25 23.68
CA LEU A 323 -6.00 -25.50 24.43
C LEU A 323 -7.50 -25.69 24.65
N ASP A 324 -8.28 -24.61 24.76
CA ASP A 324 -9.73 -24.64 24.88
C ASP A 324 -10.44 -25.26 23.66
N SER A 325 -9.84 -25.17 22.46
CA SER A 325 -10.37 -25.80 21.24
C SER A 325 -10.18 -27.32 21.21
N PHE A 326 -9.39 -27.90 22.13
CA PHE A 326 -9.24 -29.34 22.30
C PHE A 326 -10.23 -29.94 23.30
N PHE A 327 -10.91 -29.10 24.08
CA PHE A 327 -11.84 -29.56 25.12
C PHE A 327 -13.32 -29.20 24.83
N SER A 328 -13.59 -28.58 23.66
CA SER A 328 -14.92 -28.33 23.09
C SER A 328 -15.16 -29.30 21.91
#